data_ffb22cff1b70256deef600fb9b42b11d
#
_entry.id   ffb22cff1b70256deef600fb9b42b11d
#
_cell.length_a   1.000
_cell.length_b   1.000
_cell.length_c   1.000
_cell.angle_alpha   90.00
_cell.angle_beta   90.00
_cell.angle_gamma   90.00
#
_symmetry.space_group_name_H-M   'P 1'
#
loop_
_entity.id
_entity.type
_entity.pdbx_description
1 polymer ?
#
loop_
_entity_poly.entity_id
_entity_poly.type
_entity_poly.pdbx_seq_one_letter_code
_entity_poly.pdbx_strand_id
1 'polypeptide(L)'
;MKTTLTQPLYSLPYSLHDGYLTKLAASEETLVCHFPYGVFSTDSPCEQTAMAKVILTGIDWDSSFLYVFDGPGETGAFSGEKWLLKDFLPHLERLEVIDETYGYWQAKWSGLLTKGEALAECMVEV
;
A
#
# COMPACT_ATOMS: atom_id res chain seq x y z
N MET A 1 20.85 1.87 24.86
CA MET A 1 19.79 2.81 25.19
C MET A 1 18.44 2.17 24.82
N LYS A 2 17.48 2.38 25.64
CA LYS A 2 16.14 1.84 25.40
C LYS A 2 15.17 2.95 25.09
N THR A 3 14.41 2.81 24.00
CA THR A 3 13.33 3.73 23.67
C THR A 3 12.02 2.96 23.76
N THR A 4 11.06 3.51 24.48
CA THR A 4 9.73 2.91 24.59
C THR A 4 8.78 3.70 23.69
N LEU A 5 8.17 3.01 22.75
CA LEU A 5 7.16 3.58 21.87
C LEU A 5 5.79 3.14 22.36
N THR A 6 4.90 4.10 22.52
CA THR A 6 3.54 3.83 23.00
C THR A 6 2.56 3.67 21.86
N GLN A 7 3.00 3.88 20.63
CA GLN A 7 2.17 3.77 19.43
C GLN A 7 2.05 2.31 19.00
N PRO A 8 0.86 1.80 18.72
CA PRO A 8 0.66 0.41 18.30
C PRO A 8 1.08 0.13 16.86
N LEU A 9 1.68 1.09 16.17
CA LEU A 9 2.07 0.96 14.76
C LEU A 9 3.04 -0.18 14.48
N TYR A 10 3.76 -0.63 15.51
CA TYR A 10 4.78 -1.67 15.35
C TYR A 10 4.27 -3.07 15.69
N SER A 11 3.02 -3.17 16.09
CA SER A 11 2.40 -4.45 16.43
C SER A 11 0.97 -4.51 15.92
N LEU A 12 0.80 -4.20 14.63
CA LEU A 12 -0.50 -4.31 14.01
C LEU A 12 -0.96 -5.77 14.03
N PRO A 13 -2.23 -6.02 14.35
CA PRO A 13 -2.75 -7.39 14.40
C PRO A 13 -2.89 -8.04 13.03
N TYR A 14 -2.78 -7.26 11.96
CA TYR A 14 -2.94 -7.74 10.60
C TYR A 14 -1.78 -7.27 9.72
N SER A 15 -1.44 -8.11 8.74
CA SER A 15 -0.46 -7.81 7.70
C SER A 15 -1.16 -7.72 6.35
N LEU A 16 -0.77 -6.75 5.55
CA LEU A 16 -1.24 -6.60 4.18
C LEU A 16 -0.43 -7.44 3.19
N HIS A 17 0.66 -8.07 3.65
CA HIS A 17 1.50 -8.91 2.81
C HIS A 17 0.67 -10.00 2.12
N ASP A 18 0.83 -10.13 0.81
CA ASP A 18 0.05 -11.03 -0.05
C ASP A 18 -1.44 -10.65 -0.16
N GLY A 19 -1.84 -9.50 0.36
CA GLY A 19 -3.19 -8.98 0.17
C GLY A 19 -3.35 -8.32 -1.19
N TYR A 20 -4.55 -8.44 -1.76
CA TYR A 20 -4.89 -7.85 -3.04
C TYR A 20 -5.76 -6.62 -2.85
N LEU A 21 -5.18 -5.46 -3.14
CA LEU A 21 -5.87 -4.19 -3.16
C LEU A 21 -6.50 -4.01 -4.54
N THR A 22 -7.83 -3.87 -4.59
CA THR A 22 -8.54 -3.78 -5.88
C THR A 22 -9.26 -2.45 -6.08
N LYS A 23 -9.41 -1.66 -5.03
CA LYS A 23 -10.10 -0.38 -5.13
C LYS A 23 -9.59 0.58 -4.09
N LEU A 24 -9.39 1.82 -4.51
CA LEU A 24 -9.06 2.95 -3.65
C LEU A 24 -10.18 3.99 -3.81
N ALA A 25 -10.84 4.33 -2.71
CA ALA A 25 -11.91 5.33 -2.71
C ALA A 25 -11.50 6.50 -1.82
N ALA A 26 -11.49 7.69 -2.39
CA ALA A 26 -11.12 8.91 -1.69
C ALA A 26 -12.36 9.71 -1.29
N SER A 27 -12.35 10.29 -0.11
CA SER A 27 -13.36 11.23 0.36
C SER A 27 -12.67 12.24 1.27
N GLU A 28 -12.55 13.48 0.80
CA GLU A 28 -11.84 14.55 1.51
C GLU A 28 -10.40 14.12 1.87
N GLU A 29 -10.09 13.99 3.16
CA GLU A 29 -8.77 13.58 3.65
C GLU A 29 -8.70 12.10 4.01
N THR A 30 -9.64 11.30 3.52
CA THR A 30 -9.75 9.88 3.85
C THR A 30 -9.57 9.03 2.60
N LEU A 31 -8.80 7.97 2.74
CA LEU A 31 -8.61 6.96 1.70
C LEU A 31 -9.08 5.60 2.23
N VAL A 32 -10.02 4.99 1.53
CA VAL A 32 -10.50 3.65 1.84
C VAL A 32 -9.89 2.67 0.84
N CYS A 33 -9.16 1.71 1.36
CA CYS A 33 -8.46 0.69 0.57
C CYS A 33 -9.20 -0.63 0.72
N HIS A 34 -9.68 -1.18 -0.38
CA HIS A 34 -10.51 -2.39 -0.38
C HIS A 34 -9.68 -3.63 -0.69
N PHE A 35 -9.72 -4.58 0.24
CA PHE A 35 -9.10 -5.90 0.11
C PHE A 35 -10.21 -6.95 0.09
N PRO A 36 -10.78 -7.25 -1.08
CA PRO A 36 -11.98 -8.11 -1.16
C PRO A 36 -11.73 -9.55 -0.71
N TYR A 37 -10.48 -10.00 -0.76
CA TYR A 37 -10.10 -11.35 -0.34
C TYR A 37 -9.53 -11.37 1.08
N GLY A 38 -9.53 -10.21 1.77
CA GLY A 38 -9.07 -10.09 3.14
C GLY A 38 -7.58 -9.87 3.28
N VAL A 39 -7.14 -9.88 4.52
CA VAL A 39 -5.74 -9.71 4.92
C VAL A 39 -5.37 -10.83 5.90
N PHE A 40 -4.10 -10.97 6.23
CA PHE A 40 -3.63 -12.05 7.07
C PHE A 40 -3.44 -11.59 8.51
N SER A 41 -3.76 -12.46 9.48
CA SER A 41 -3.49 -12.20 10.88
C SER A 41 -2.00 -12.35 11.15
N THR A 42 -1.41 -11.43 11.95
CA THR A 42 -0.01 -11.55 12.36
C THR A 42 0.18 -12.61 13.43
N ASP A 43 -0.86 -12.91 14.22
CA ASP A 43 -0.81 -13.94 15.24
C ASP A 43 -0.96 -15.35 14.66
N SER A 44 -1.65 -15.46 13.54
CA SER A 44 -1.89 -16.73 12.85
C SER A 44 -1.69 -16.51 11.35
N PRO A 45 -0.46 -16.54 10.85
CA PRO A 45 -0.16 -16.17 9.46
C PRO A 45 -0.89 -17.00 8.40
N CYS A 46 -1.41 -18.15 8.76
CA CYS A 46 -2.19 -18.97 7.85
C CYS A 46 -3.68 -18.60 7.84
N GLU A 47 -4.11 -17.71 8.73
CA GLU A 47 -5.49 -17.28 8.80
C GLU A 47 -5.70 -15.99 8.01
N GLN A 48 -6.53 -16.09 7.01
CA GLN A 48 -6.94 -14.96 6.18
C GLN A 48 -8.32 -14.50 6.64
N THR A 49 -8.49 -13.19 6.76
CA THR A 49 -9.80 -12.62 7.10
C THR A 49 -10.75 -12.76 5.91
N ALA A 50 -12.02 -12.51 6.14
CA ALA A 50 -12.95 -12.22 5.06
C ALA A 50 -12.61 -10.85 4.44
N MET A 51 -13.48 -10.32 3.61
CA MET A 51 -13.28 -8.98 3.02
C MET A 51 -12.86 -7.96 4.08
N ALA A 52 -11.84 -7.17 3.76
CA ALA A 52 -11.31 -6.17 4.67
C ALA A 52 -11.17 -4.81 3.98
N LYS A 53 -11.17 -3.76 4.79
CA LYS A 53 -10.89 -2.40 4.36
C LYS A 53 -9.83 -1.81 5.26
N VAL A 54 -8.89 -1.10 4.67
CA VAL A 54 -7.93 -0.28 5.41
C VAL A 54 -8.33 1.17 5.18
N ILE A 55 -8.52 1.90 6.25
CA ILE A 55 -8.93 3.30 6.18
C ILE A 55 -7.78 4.16 6.68
N LEU A 56 -7.28 5.02 5.79
CA LEU A 56 -6.24 5.99 6.11
C LEU A 56 -6.89 7.37 6.21
N THR A 57 -6.66 8.06 7.31
CA THR A 57 -7.22 9.38 7.58
C THR A 57 -6.12 10.43 7.62
N GLY A 58 -6.49 11.69 7.44
CA GLY A 58 -5.53 12.78 7.47
C GLY A 58 -4.59 12.77 6.27
N ILE A 59 -5.09 12.36 5.11
CA ILE A 59 -4.27 12.26 3.90
C ILE A 59 -3.87 13.65 3.41
N ASP A 60 -2.58 13.85 3.20
CA ASP A 60 -2.07 15.00 2.45
C ASP A 60 -1.93 14.56 1.00
N TRP A 61 -2.91 14.90 0.19
CA TRP A 61 -2.95 14.47 -1.21
C TRP A 61 -1.81 15.04 -2.05
N ASP A 62 -1.29 16.20 -1.68
CA ASP A 62 -0.20 16.82 -2.41
C ASP A 62 1.14 16.12 -2.14
N SER A 63 1.21 15.34 -1.08
CA SER A 63 2.40 14.57 -0.69
C SER A 63 2.20 13.05 -0.81
N SER A 64 1.15 12.61 -1.46
CA SER A 64 0.84 11.19 -1.62
C SER A 64 1.01 10.79 -3.08
N PHE A 65 1.80 9.74 -3.31
CA PHE A 65 2.23 9.35 -4.65
C PHE A 65 2.11 7.85 -4.88
N LEU A 66 2.05 7.49 -6.15
CA LEU A 66 2.22 6.11 -6.58
C LEU A 66 3.30 6.09 -7.67
N TYR A 67 4.23 5.18 -7.53
CA TYR A 67 5.34 4.99 -8.47
C TYR A 67 5.16 3.66 -9.17
N VAL A 68 5.27 3.66 -10.50
CA VAL A 68 5.28 2.45 -11.31
C VAL A 68 6.66 2.33 -11.93
N PHE A 69 7.33 1.23 -11.66
CA PHE A 69 8.72 1.02 -12.11
C PHE A 69 8.75 0.26 -13.44
N ASP A 70 9.65 0.67 -14.33
CA ASP A 70 9.80 0.04 -15.65
C ASP A 70 10.59 -1.28 -15.61
N GLY A 71 11.10 -1.64 -14.45
CA GLY A 71 11.90 -2.84 -14.24
C GLY A 71 13.04 -2.58 -13.28
N PRO A 72 13.92 -3.59 -13.05
CA PRO A 72 15.06 -3.39 -12.16
C PRO A 72 15.97 -2.32 -12.74
N GLY A 73 16.14 -1.23 -12.00
CA GLY A 73 17.04 -0.16 -12.39
C GLY A 73 18.47 -0.65 -12.39
N GLU A 74 19.17 -0.53 -13.50
CA GLU A 74 20.60 -0.76 -13.53
C GLU A 74 21.29 0.38 -12.81
N THR A 75 22.25 0.08 -11.97
CA THR A 75 23.08 1.07 -11.27
C THR A 75 22.31 2.04 -10.37
N GLY A 76 21.19 1.62 -9.82
CA GLY A 76 20.42 2.42 -8.89
C GLY A 76 19.63 3.57 -9.50
N ALA A 77 19.56 3.65 -10.81
CA ALA A 77 18.76 4.66 -11.48
C ALA A 77 17.30 4.26 -11.49
N PHE A 78 16.42 5.18 -11.10
CA PHE A 78 14.99 4.99 -11.19
C PHE A 78 14.51 5.25 -12.61
N SER A 79 13.67 4.37 -13.11
CA SER A 79 12.95 4.56 -14.36
C SER A 79 11.51 4.11 -14.18
N GLY A 80 10.56 4.94 -14.59
CA GLY A 80 9.16 4.62 -14.47
C GLY A 80 8.30 5.87 -14.42
N GLU A 81 7.10 5.71 -13.87
CA GLU A 81 6.11 6.76 -13.77
C GLU A 81 5.92 7.16 -12.31
N LYS A 82 5.77 8.46 -12.07
CA LYS A 82 5.35 8.99 -10.78
C LYS A 82 4.00 9.67 -10.95
N TRP A 83 3.03 9.22 -10.19
CA TRP A 83 1.67 9.75 -10.18
C TRP A 83 1.37 10.41 -8.84
N LEU A 84 0.62 11.51 -8.86
CA LEU A 84 -0.11 11.87 -7.65
C LEU A 84 -1.10 10.74 -7.37
N LEU A 85 -1.16 10.31 -6.12
CA LEU A 85 -2.03 9.18 -5.77
C LEU A 85 -3.49 9.46 -6.14
N LYS A 86 -3.98 10.67 -5.91
CA LYS A 86 -5.34 11.06 -6.25
C LYS A 86 -5.66 10.90 -7.74
N ASP A 87 -4.67 11.09 -8.59
CA ASP A 87 -4.87 10.99 -10.05
C ASP A 87 -4.84 9.54 -10.52
N PHE A 88 -4.19 8.67 -9.75
CA PHE A 88 -4.09 7.25 -10.08
C PHE A 88 -5.31 6.43 -9.63
N LEU A 89 -6.08 6.90 -8.65
CA LEU A 89 -7.16 6.11 -8.05
C LEU A 89 -8.08 5.41 -9.06
N PRO A 90 -8.53 6.08 -10.15
CA PRO A 90 -9.42 5.41 -11.10
C PRO A 90 -8.72 4.40 -12.01
N HIS A 91 -7.40 4.37 -12.00
CA HIS A 91 -6.61 3.50 -12.87
C HIS A 91 -6.17 2.20 -12.19
N LEU A 92 -6.48 2.05 -10.92
CA LEU A 92 -6.10 0.85 -10.18
C LEU A 92 -6.91 -0.35 -10.68
N GLU A 93 -6.21 -1.39 -11.13
CA GLU A 93 -6.82 -2.69 -11.43
C GLU A 93 -6.64 -3.62 -10.22
N ARG A 94 -5.40 -3.90 -9.86
CA ARG A 94 -5.08 -4.73 -8.71
C ARG A 94 -3.63 -4.50 -8.29
N LEU A 95 -3.41 -4.38 -7.01
CA LEU A 95 -2.09 -4.32 -6.40
C LEU A 95 -1.96 -5.45 -5.38
N GLU A 96 -1.02 -6.36 -5.61
CA GLU A 96 -0.63 -7.33 -4.59
C GLU A 96 0.42 -6.68 -3.70
N VAL A 97 0.10 -6.50 -2.44
CA VAL A 97 1.03 -5.90 -1.48
C VAL A 97 2.08 -6.93 -1.09
N ILE A 98 3.35 -6.60 -1.31
CA ILE A 98 4.46 -7.48 -0.94
C ILE A 98 5.14 -6.99 0.33
N ASP A 99 5.25 -5.69 0.50
CA ASP A 99 5.91 -5.10 1.65
C ASP A 99 5.16 -3.86 2.13
N GLU A 100 5.19 -3.64 3.45
CA GLU A 100 4.53 -2.51 4.08
C GLU A 100 5.42 -1.91 5.14
N THR A 101 5.47 -0.58 5.18
CA THR A 101 6.27 0.15 6.14
C THR A 101 5.45 1.34 6.64
N TYR A 102 5.48 1.55 7.95
CA TYR A 102 4.74 2.62 8.60
C TYR A 102 5.66 3.50 9.41
N GLY A 103 5.50 4.79 9.25
CA GLY A 103 6.16 5.80 10.06
C GLY A 103 5.14 6.64 10.80
N TYR A 104 5.60 7.70 11.46
CA TYR A 104 4.75 8.53 12.28
C TYR A 104 3.61 9.19 11.49
N TRP A 105 3.90 9.67 10.30
CA TRP A 105 2.93 10.32 9.42
C TRP A 105 2.94 9.69 8.02
N GLN A 106 3.25 8.41 7.92
CA GLN A 106 3.52 7.83 6.62
C GLN A 106 3.18 6.35 6.57
N ALA A 107 2.62 5.95 5.44
CA ALA A 107 2.49 4.54 5.07
C ALA A 107 3.09 4.35 3.68
N LYS A 108 3.86 3.28 3.50
CA LYS A 108 4.42 2.89 2.22
C LYS A 108 4.11 1.43 1.95
N TRP A 109 3.55 1.16 0.81
CA TRP A 109 3.29 -0.20 0.35
C TRP A 109 3.99 -0.41 -0.97
N SER A 110 4.77 -1.45 -1.08
CA SER A 110 5.35 -1.87 -2.34
C SER A 110 4.76 -3.20 -2.77
N GLY A 111 4.73 -3.45 -4.06
CA GLY A 111 4.14 -4.68 -4.54
C GLY A 111 4.10 -4.77 -6.05
N LEU A 112 3.19 -5.61 -6.53
CA LEU A 112 3.02 -5.89 -7.94
C LEU A 112 1.68 -5.34 -8.42
N LEU A 113 1.75 -4.38 -9.34
CA LEU A 113 0.59 -3.75 -9.94
C LEU A 113 0.22 -4.47 -11.22
N THR A 114 -1.04 -4.86 -11.33
CA THR A 114 -1.56 -5.43 -12.56
C THR A 114 -1.89 -4.31 -13.56
N LYS A 115 -1.32 -4.42 -14.76
CA LYS A 115 -1.59 -3.51 -15.87
C LYS A 115 -1.97 -4.36 -17.08
N GLY A 116 -3.27 -4.63 -17.25
CA GLY A 116 -3.74 -5.54 -18.29
C GLY A 116 -3.22 -6.95 -18.05
N GLU A 117 -2.40 -7.46 -18.95
CA GLU A 117 -1.80 -8.79 -18.83
C GLU A 117 -0.39 -8.76 -18.21
N ALA A 118 0.13 -7.57 -17.90
CA ALA A 118 1.46 -7.41 -17.37
C ALA A 118 1.43 -7.09 -15.90
N LEU A 119 2.53 -7.39 -15.21
CA LEU A 119 2.78 -6.98 -13.82
C LEU A 119 3.93 -5.99 -13.79
N ALA A 120 3.81 -4.96 -13.00
CA ALA A 120 4.87 -3.98 -12.79
C ALA A 120 5.10 -3.80 -11.29
N GLU A 121 6.36 -3.62 -10.91
CA GLU A 121 6.66 -3.24 -9.53
C GLU A 121 6.15 -1.84 -9.29
N CYS A 122 5.56 -1.61 -8.12
CA CYS A 122 5.08 -0.30 -7.76
C CYS A 122 5.27 -0.01 -6.27
N MET A 123 5.16 1.27 -5.92
CA MET A 123 5.20 1.72 -4.54
C MET A 123 4.15 2.79 -4.33
N VAL A 124 3.35 2.63 -3.29
CA VAL A 124 2.39 3.63 -2.83
C VAL A 124 2.98 4.32 -1.61
N GLU A 125 2.98 5.63 -1.63
CA GLU A 125 3.46 6.46 -0.52
C GLU A 125 2.37 7.44 -0.13
N VAL A 126 1.91 7.30 1.11
CA VAL A 126 0.81 8.11 1.64
C VAL A 126 1.24 8.92 2.85
#